data_04c9cbed5f8f9f462890f4e1becbebfe
#
_entry.id   04c9cbed5f8f9f462890f4e1becbebfe
#
_cell.length_a   1.000
_cell.length_b   1.000
_cell.length_c   1.000
_cell.angle_alpha   90.00
_cell.angle_beta   90.00
_cell.angle_gamma   90.00
#
_symmetry.space_group_name_H-M   'P 1'
#
loop_
_entity.id
_entity.type
_entity.pdbx_description
1 polymer ?
#
loop_
_entity_poly.entity_id
_entity_poly.type
_entity_poly.pdbx_seq_one_letter_code
_entity_poly.pdbx_strand_id
1 'polypeptide(L)'
;DMDFFYREMESDNRRNKTILIAHGWLGMGDHWLKIGEFLADCGFHVLIPDMPNHGRSFHTDDFSYEEIALFLHDFVERKKISEMPILIGHSMGGKLIMKMADLFPNEYEKLVIIDILPINYPFLLSKNGIANVLLNIDISKFLTRGELLNHLKKQIFDKGWLALIMQNVQTEIISETDNKITLSWKSNVPMLAKKMDKVAGEIEIGKIETPTLLIRGDSSDFTKKEDLWILKEKFPNSKIETIDSCGHWVMVEKTILFLKQLLLYLGVN
;
A
#
# COMPACT_ATOMS: atom_id res chain seq x y z
N ASP A 1 2.56 -22.97 -4.02
CA ASP A 1 3.22 -21.99 -4.87
C ASP A 1 2.97 -20.59 -4.29
N MET A 2 4.06 -19.86 -4.00
CA MET A 2 3.98 -18.49 -3.49
C MET A 2 3.83 -17.51 -4.66
N ASP A 3 2.66 -17.52 -5.31
CA ASP A 3 2.37 -16.61 -6.40
C ASP A 3 1.50 -15.44 -5.94
N PHE A 4 1.83 -14.25 -6.41
CA PHE A 4 1.00 -13.08 -6.19
C PHE A 4 -0.29 -13.18 -7.01
N PHE A 5 -1.42 -12.91 -6.36
CA PHE A 5 -2.57 -12.45 -7.09
C PHE A 5 -2.33 -11.01 -7.54
N TYR A 6 -2.63 -10.68 -8.77
CA TYR A 6 -2.40 -9.32 -9.30
C TYR A 6 -3.44 -8.93 -10.34
N ARG A 7 -3.63 -7.63 -10.50
CA ARG A 7 -4.34 -7.03 -11.62
C ARG A 7 -3.32 -6.53 -12.63
N GLU A 8 -3.63 -6.68 -13.88
CA GLU A 8 -2.79 -6.23 -15.00
C GLU A 8 -3.65 -5.49 -16.01
N MET A 9 -3.19 -4.32 -16.42
CA MET A 9 -3.90 -3.44 -17.33
C MET A 9 -2.94 -2.84 -18.34
N GLU A 10 -3.34 -2.79 -19.57
CA GLU A 10 -2.65 -2.09 -20.63
C GLU A 10 -3.65 -1.64 -21.69
N SER A 11 -3.31 -0.60 -22.45
CA SER A 11 -4.09 -0.12 -23.59
C SER A 11 -3.34 -0.32 -24.90
N ASP A 12 -4.04 -0.15 -26.01
CA ASP A 12 -3.46 -0.24 -27.35
C ASP A 12 -2.47 0.90 -27.63
N ASN A 13 -2.62 2.04 -26.96
CA ASN A 13 -1.74 3.20 -27.08
C ASN A 13 -0.55 3.12 -26.12
N ARG A 14 0.41 2.25 -26.41
CA ARG A 14 1.50 1.90 -25.51
C ARG A 14 2.63 2.92 -25.47
N ARG A 15 3.08 3.28 -24.28
CA ARG A 15 4.30 4.07 -24.02
C ARG A 15 5.56 3.22 -23.84
N ASN A 16 5.44 1.90 -23.87
CA ASN A 16 6.50 0.96 -23.50
C ASN A 16 7.09 1.23 -22.10
N LYS A 17 6.23 1.59 -21.17
CA LYS A 17 6.57 1.86 -19.76
C LYS A 17 5.66 1.05 -18.86
N THR A 18 6.25 0.35 -17.91
CA THR A 18 5.53 -0.45 -16.92
C THR A 18 5.54 0.23 -15.56
N ILE A 19 4.39 0.24 -14.90
CA ILE A 19 4.21 0.73 -13.54
C ILE A 19 3.81 -0.43 -12.64
N LEU A 20 4.53 -0.63 -11.55
CA LEU A 20 4.13 -1.49 -10.43
C LEU A 20 3.54 -0.61 -9.33
N ILE A 21 2.34 -0.94 -8.86
CA ILE A 21 1.70 -0.25 -7.72
C ILE A 21 1.69 -1.19 -6.52
N ALA A 22 2.33 -0.78 -5.42
CA ALA A 22 2.34 -1.46 -4.14
C ALA A 22 1.40 -0.74 -3.15
N HIS A 23 0.35 -1.44 -2.73
CA HIS A 23 -0.62 -0.91 -1.77
C HIS A 23 -0.09 -0.88 -0.34
N GLY A 24 -0.81 -0.21 0.56
CA GLY A 24 -0.49 -0.13 1.99
C GLY A 24 -1.03 -1.30 2.82
N TRP A 25 -0.74 -1.26 4.12
CA TRP A 25 -1.21 -2.23 5.11
C TRP A 25 -2.74 -2.32 5.13
N LEU A 26 -3.28 -3.53 5.12
CA LEU A 26 -4.69 -3.87 4.93
C LEU A 26 -5.29 -3.48 3.58
N GLY A 27 -4.49 -2.96 2.65
CA GLY A 27 -4.90 -2.68 1.29
C GLY A 27 -4.99 -3.95 0.42
N MET A 28 -5.36 -3.75 -0.81
CA MET A 28 -5.33 -4.75 -1.87
C MET A 28 -5.34 -4.06 -3.23
N GLY A 29 -4.94 -4.78 -4.27
CA GLY A 29 -4.86 -4.23 -5.63
C GLY A 29 -6.19 -3.65 -6.13
N ASP A 30 -7.31 -4.24 -5.74
CA ASP A 30 -8.64 -3.77 -6.15
C ASP A 30 -8.95 -2.32 -5.70
N HIS A 31 -8.30 -1.82 -4.65
CA HIS A 31 -8.43 -0.42 -4.21
C HIS A 31 -7.79 0.59 -5.19
N TRP A 32 -6.91 0.10 -6.06
CA TRP A 32 -6.15 0.89 -7.03
C TRP A 32 -6.65 0.74 -8.48
N LEU A 33 -7.72 -0.02 -8.71
CA LEU A 33 -8.23 -0.33 -10.06
C LEU A 33 -8.46 0.94 -10.90
N LYS A 34 -9.17 1.93 -10.35
CA LYS A 34 -9.47 3.17 -11.08
C LYS A 34 -8.22 3.97 -11.45
N ILE A 35 -7.24 4.01 -10.55
CA ILE A 35 -5.96 4.67 -10.83
C ILE A 35 -5.19 3.86 -11.87
N GLY A 36 -5.18 2.55 -11.74
CA GLY A 36 -4.55 1.64 -12.71
C GLY A 36 -5.14 1.76 -14.11
N GLU A 37 -6.47 1.75 -14.22
CA GLU A 37 -7.19 1.96 -15.50
C GLU A 37 -6.87 3.31 -16.10
N PHE A 38 -6.86 4.37 -15.31
CA PHE A 38 -6.50 5.71 -15.77
C PHE A 38 -5.05 5.79 -16.29
N LEU A 39 -4.09 5.16 -15.61
CA LEU A 39 -2.70 5.09 -16.06
C LEU A 39 -2.57 4.23 -17.33
N ALA A 40 -3.33 3.14 -17.43
CA ALA A 40 -3.38 2.33 -18.64
C ALA A 40 -3.94 3.12 -19.83
N ASP A 41 -4.99 3.91 -19.62
CA ASP A 41 -5.53 4.80 -20.65
C ASP A 41 -4.50 5.87 -21.10
N CYS A 42 -3.60 6.26 -20.21
CA CYS A 42 -2.44 7.11 -20.51
C CYS A 42 -1.31 6.36 -21.27
N GLY A 43 -1.46 5.07 -21.51
CA GLY A 43 -0.52 4.25 -22.29
C GLY A 43 0.48 3.44 -21.46
N PHE A 44 0.35 3.39 -20.14
CA PHE A 44 1.21 2.56 -19.28
C PHE A 44 0.71 1.12 -19.22
N HIS A 45 1.66 0.18 -19.12
CA HIS A 45 1.39 -1.16 -18.65
C HIS A 45 1.38 -1.14 -17.12
N VAL A 46 0.32 -1.56 -16.48
CA VAL A 46 0.14 -1.42 -15.01
C VAL A 46 -0.01 -2.78 -14.36
N LEU A 47 0.82 -3.05 -13.36
CA LEU A 47 0.80 -4.24 -12.52
C LEU A 47 0.44 -3.85 -11.10
N ILE A 48 -0.58 -4.46 -10.53
CA ILE A 48 -1.06 -4.18 -9.17
C ILE A 48 -1.21 -5.49 -8.41
N PRO A 49 -0.12 -6.00 -7.79
CA PRO A 49 -0.18 -7.21 -6.97
C PRO A 49 -0.82 -6.94 -5.61
N ASP A 50 -1.54 -7.93 -5.09
CA ASP A 50 -1.85 -8.01 -3.66
C ASP A 50 -0.57 -8.43 -2.93
N MET A 51 -0.16 -7.66 -1.91
CA MET A 51 1.01 -8.02 -1.11
C MET A 51 0.77 -9.33 -0.34
N PRO A 52 1.83 -10.05 0.08
CA PRO A 52 1.67 -11.22 0.94
C PRO A 52 0.78 -10.93 2.14
N ASN A 53 -0.05 -11.87 2.52
CA ASN A 53 -1.05 -11.75 3.59
C ASN A 53 -2.22 -10.81 3.31
N HIS A 54 -2.29 -10.21 2.13
CA HIS A 54 -3.34 -9.28 1.71
C HIS A 54 -4.15 -9.86 0.55
N GLY A 55 -5.42 -9.48 0.50
CA GLY A 55 -6.31 -9.82 -0.59
C GLY A 55 -6.32 -11.31 -0.90
N ARG A 56 -5.93 -11.66 -2.12
CA ARG A 56 -5.92 -13.04 -2.65
C ARG A 56 -4.53 -13.65 -2.78
N SER A 57 -3.48 -12.91 -2.37
CA SER A 57 -2.12 -13.43 -2.40
C SER A 57 -1.87 -14.42 -1.27
N PHE A 58 -0.75 -15.14 -1.37
CA PHE A 58 -0.35 -16.15 -0.41
C PHE A 58 -0.18 -15.59 1.01
N HIS A 59 -0.33 -16.45 2.00
CA HIS A 59 -0.12 -16.13 3.42
C HIS A 59 1.22 -16.65 3.91
N THR A 60 1.84 -15.89 4.80
CA THR A 60 3.05 -16.27 5.54
C THR A 60 2.82 -16.02 7.03
N ASP A 61 3.69 -16.58 7.88
CA ASP A 61 3.59 -16.42 9.35
C ASP A 61 4.38 -15.22 9.87
N ASP A 62 5.10 -14.52 8.99
CA ASP A 62 5.92 -13.37 9.36
C ASP A 62 5.80 -12.24 8.34
N PHE A 63 6.32 -11.07 8.72
CA PHE A 63 6.40 -9.89 7.88
C PHE A 63 7.85 -9.40 7.81
N SER A 64 8.35 -9.22 6.59
CA SER A 64 9.67 -8.65 6.34
C SER A 64 9.63 -7.80 5.07
N TYR A 65 10.02 -6.53 5.19
CA TYR A 65 10.16 -5.66 4.01
C TYR A 65 11.17 -6.20 3.01
N GLU A 66 12.28 -6.76 3.50
CA GLU A 66 13.31 -7.33 2.63
C GLU A 66 12.81 -8.55 1.85
N GLU A 67 12.19 -9.51 2.52
CA GLU A 67 11.63 -10.70 1.85
C GLU A 67 10.54 -10.33 0.84
N ILE A 68 9.64 -9.43 1.19
CA ILE A 68 8.57 -9.01 0.27
C ILE A 68 9.16 -8.25 -0.91
N ALA A 69 10.18 -7.41 -0.70
CA ALA A 69 10.88 -6.73 -1.79
C ALA A 69 11.55 -7.70 -2.76
N LEU A 70 12.18 -8.77 -2.24
CA LEU A 70 12.75 -9.85 -3.06
C LEU A 70 11.66 -10.57 -3.87
N PHE A 71 10.53 -10.90 -3.26
CA PHE A 71 9.40 -11.52 -3.96
C PHE A 71 8.82 -10.62 -5.06
N LEU A 72 8.68 -9.33 -4.78
CA LEU A 72 8.18 -8.36 -5.76
C LEU A 72 9.14 -8.17 -6.94
N HIS A 73 10.44 -8.12 -6.65
CA HIS A 73 11.46 -8.04 -7.69
C HIS A 73 11.40 -9.28 -8.60
N ASP A 74 11.38 -10.48 -8.03
CA ASP A 74 11.25 -11.73 -8.79
C ASP A 74 9.93 -11.76 -9.61
N PHE A 75 8.84 -11.27 -9.05
CA PHE A 75 7.58 -11.14 -9.77
C PHE A 75 7.71 -10.25 -11.01
N VAL A 76 8.36 -9.09 -10.87
CA VAL A 76 8.62 -8.15 -11.99
C VAL A 76 9.52 -8.80 -13.05
N GLU A 77 10.60 -9.48 -12.62
CA GLU A 77 11.52 -10.17 -13.54
C GLU A 77 10.82 -11.27 -14.36
N ARG A 78 9.93 -12.03 -13.71
CA ARG A 78 9.12 -13.05 -14.41
C ARG A 78 8.18 -12.49 -15.47
N LYS A 79 7.83 -11.20 -15.39
CA LYS A 79 7.03 -10.50 -16.41
C LYS A 79 7.81 -10.21 -17.69
N LYS A 80 9.14 -10.33 -17.67
CA LYS A 80 10.01 -10.12 -18.84
C LYS A 80 9.76 -8.81 -19.56
N ILE A 81 9.54 -7.74 -18.80
CA ILE A 81 9.38 -6.40 -19.33
C ILE A 81 10.74 -5.90 -19.87
N SER A 82 10.72 -5.22 -21.01
CA SER A 82 11.94 -4.78 -21.72
C SER A 82 12.55 -3.49 -21.15
N GLU A 83 11.75 -2.73 -20.39
CA GLU A 83 12.11 -1.42 -19.87
C GLU A 83 12.21 -1.46 -18.34
N MET A 84 13.02 -0.57 -17.76
CA MET A 84 13.04 -0.41 -16.31
C MET A 84 11.67 0.06 -15.81
N PRO A 85 11.02 -0.67 -14.89
CA PRO A 85 9.72 -0.29 -14.39
C PRO A 85 9.77 0.92 -13.48
N ILE A 86 8.63 1.61 -13.39
CA ILE A 86 8.37 2.67 -12.43
C ILE A 86 7.64 2.03 -11.24
N LEU A 87 8.08 2.35 -10.03
CA LEU A 87 7.46 1.85 -8.81
C LEU A 87 6.65 2.96 -8.14
N ILE A 88 5.39 2.66 -7.81
CA ILE A 88 4.51 3.53 -7.01
C ILE A 88 4.13 2.76 -5.76
N GLY A 89 4.26 3.38 -4.58
CA GLY A 89 3.89 2.74 -3.33
C GLY A 89 3.31 3.71 -2.32
N HIS A 90 2.22 3.31 -1.67
CA HIS A 90 1.56 4.04 -0.60
C HIS A 90 1.84 3.39 0.76
N SER A 91 2.24 4.19 1.75
CA SER A 91 2.43 3.73 3.12
C SER A 91 3.39 2.52 3.20
N MET A 92 2.98 1.37 3.72
CA MET A 92 3.76 0.13 3.70
C MET A 92 4.32 -0.16 2.29
N GLY A 93 3.50 0.00 1.24
CA GLY A 93 3.94 -0.16 -0.15
C GLY A 93 5.04 0.82 -0.55
N GLY A 94 5.04 2.04 0.00
CA GLY A 94 6.11 3.01 -0.17
C GLY A 94 7.44 2.54 0.41
N LYS A 95 7.43 1.98 1.62
CA LYS A 95 8.62 1.36 2.22
C LYS A 95 9.10 0.14 1.42
N LEU A 96 8.18 -0.66 0.88
CA LEU A 96 8.52 -1.79 0.02
C LEU A 96 9.29 -1.36 -1.24
N ILE A 97 8.82 -0.34 -1.94
CA ILE A 97 9.52 0.14 -3.15
C ILE A 97 10.86 0.82 -2.82
N MET A 98 10.98 1.48 -1.67
CA MET A 98 12.27 1.97 -1.18
C MET A 98 13.26 0.81 -1.00
N LYS A 99 12.81 -0.28 -0.37
CA LYS A 99 13.64 -1.47 -0.14
C LYS A 99 13.98 -2.18 -1.44
N MET A 100 13.07 -2.25 -2.40
CA MET A 100 13.36 -2.77 -3.75
C MET A 100 14.48 -1.98 -4.41
N ALA A 101 14.40 -0.65 -4.40
CA ALA A 101 15.41 0.21 -5.02
C ALA A 101 16.77 0.15 -4.31
N ASP A 102 16.78 -0.12 -3.00
CA ASP A 102 18.01 -0.33 -2.21
C ASP A 102 18.68 -1.66 -2.57
N LEU A 103 17.91 -2.75 -2.64
CA LEU A 103 18.42 -4.07 -2.96
C LEU A 103 18.84 -4.22 -4.43
N PHE A 104 18.17 -3.53 -5.33
CA PHE A 104 18.36 -3.61 -6.78
C PHE A 104 18.64 -2.23 -7.38
N PRO A 105 19.81 -1.64 -7.10
CA PRO A 105 20.14 -0.30 -7.58
C PRO A 105 20.19 -0.28 -9.12
N ASN A 106 19.68 0.80 -9.71
CA ASN A 106 19.63 1.05 -11.16
C ASN A 106 18.73 0.08 -11.96
N GLU A 107 17.84 -0.65 -11.31
CA GLU A 107 16.88 -1.52 -12.01
C GLU A 107 15.49 -0.90 -12.17
N TYR A 108 15.25 0.25 -11.55
CA TYR A 108 13.98 0.99 -11.63
C TYR A 108 14.20 2.39 -12.18
N GLU A 109 13.28 2.84 -13.04
CA GLU A 109 13.40 4.15 -13.70
C GLU A 109 13.10 5.31 -12.75
N LYS A 110 12.01 5.19 -11.98
CA LYS A 110 11.51 6.20 -11.05
C LYS A 110 10.81 5.55 -9.87
N LEU A 111 10.81 6.24 -8.73
CA LEU A 111 9.99 5.90 -7.58
C LEU A 111 8.96 7.01 -7.33
N VAL A 112 7.73 6.63 -7.03
CA VAL A 112 6.70 7.53 -6.49
C VAL A 112 6.27 6.99 -5.13
N ILE A 113 6.68 7.69 -4.10
CA ILE A 113 6.39 7.36 -2.71
C ILE A 113 5.20 8.21 -2.28
N ILE A 114 4.15 7.58 -1.75
CA ILE A 114 2.95 8.27 -1.31
C ILE A 114 2.87 8.23 0.20
N ASP A 115 3.09 9.38 0.81
CA ASP A 115 2.86 9.72 2.21
C ASP A 115 3.50 8.79 3.24
N ILE A 116 4.77 8.45 3.07
CA ILE A 116 5.57 7.62 3.99
C ILE A 116 7.06 8.00 3.92
N LEU A 117 7.77 7.80 5.01
CA LEU A 117 9.22 7.91 5.12
C LEU A 117 9.82 6.58 5.62
N PRO A 118 11.13 6.35 5.44
CA PRO A 118 11.78 5.10 5.87
C PRO A 118 12.05 5.05 7.39
N ILE A 119 11.18 5.62 8.20
CA ILE A 119 11.35 5.79 9.65
C ILE A 119 10.43 4.87 10.46
N ASN A 120 10.68 4.80 11.76
CA ASN A 120 9.82 4.15 12.71
C ASN A 120 8.58 5.00 13.03
N TYR A 121 7.41 4.36 13.12
CA TYR A 121 6.13 4.98 13.44
C TYR A 121 5.55 4.41 14.74
N PRO A 122 6.06 4.79 15.92
CA PRO A 122 5.69 4.18 17.20
C PRO A 122 4.22 4.40 17.59
N PHE A 123 3.56 5.43 17.06
CA PHE A 123 2.15 5.68 17.35
C PHE A 123 1.22 4.55 16.86
N LEU A 124 1.64 3.79 15.84
CA LEU A 124 0.89 2.62 15.36
C LEU A 124 0.90 1.44 16.35
N LEU A 125 1.82 1.46 17.32
CA LEU A 125 1.97 0.42 18.34
C LEU A 125 1.29 0.79 19.66
N SER A 126 0.59 1.92 19.73
CA SER A 126 -0.07 2.36 20.94
C SER A 126 -1.19 1.39 21.38
N LYS A 127 -1.50 1.38 22.68
CA LYS A 127 -2.58 0.54 23.23
C LYS A 127 -3.94 0.79 22.57
N ASN A 128 -4.18 2.02 22.13
CA ASN A 128 -5.40 2.43 21.42
C ASN A 128 -5.20 2.44 19.90
N GLY A 129 -4.05 1.96 19.44
CA GLY A 129 -3.73 1.88 18.01
C GLY A 129 -4.54 0.81 17.30
N ILE A 130 -4.66 0.98 15.99
CA ILE A 130 -5.45 0.11 15.12
C ILE A 130 -5.06 -1.37 15.21
N ALA A 131 -3.76 -1.68 15.30
CA ALA A 131 -3.29 -3.06 15.42
C ALA A 131 -3.79 -3.73 16.70
N ASN A 132 -3.74 -3.01 17.83
CA ASN A 132 -4.22 -3.57 19.10
C ASN A 132 -5.74 -3.79 19.11
N VAL A 133 -6.50 -2.90 18.49
CA VAL A 133 -7.95 -3.10 18.31
C VAL A 133 -8.22 -4.37 17.51
N LEU A 134 -7.50 -4.57 16.41
CA LEU A 134 -7.68 -5.74 15.54
C LEU A 134 -7.21 -7.06 16.19
N LEU A 135 -6.20 -7.02 17.04
CA LEU A 135 -5.74 -8.20 17.82
C LEU A 135 -6.77 -8.67 18.85
N ASN A 136 -7.59 -7.76 19.37
CA ASN A 136 -8.53 -8.03 20.45
C ASN A 136 -9.98 -8.21 19.98
N ILE A 137 -10.24 -8.21 18.67
CA ILE A 137 -11.57 -8.38 18.12
C ILE A 137 -11.73 -9.76 17.46
N ASP A 138 -12.80 -10.43 17.80
CA ASP A 138 -13.26 -11.64 17.13
C ASP A 138 -14.49 -11.29 16.29
N ILE A 139 -14.25 -11.08 14.98
CA ILE A 139 -15.33 -10.66 14.08
C ILE A 139 -16.39 -11.73 13.84
N SER A 140 -16.10 -13.01 14.12
CA SER A 140 -17.06 -14.10 13.99
C SER A 140 -18.22 -14.01 14.98
N LYS A 141 -18.09 -13.20 16.02
CA LYS A 141 -19.13 -12.95 17.03
C LYS A 141 -20.17 -11.92 16.59
N PHE A 142 -19.96 -11.23 15.49
CA PHE A 142 -20.90 -10.25 14.96
C PHE A 142 -21.79 -10.89 13.90
N LEU A 143 -23.08 -10.64 14.01
CA LEU A 143 -24.08 -11.20 13.07
C LEU A 143 -24.09 -10.45 11.74
N THR A 144 -23.78 -9.17 11.75
CA THR A 144 -23.79 -8.32 10.56
C THR A 144 -22.57 -7.41 10.47
N ARG A 145 -22.26 -7.01 9.24
CA ARG A 145 -21.23 -5.98 8.98
C ARG A 145 -21.55 -4.66 9.67
N GLY A 146 -22.83 -4.30 9.79
CA GLY A 146 -23.29 -3.09 10.48
C GLY A 146 -23.01 -3.11 11.97
N GLU A 147 -23.23 -4.23 12.64
CA GLU A 147 -22.90 -4.41 14.07
C GLU A 147 -21.38 -4.27 14.30
N LEU A 148 -20.58 -4.93 13.47
CA LEU A 148 -19.12 -4.82 13.52
C LEU A 148 -18.67 -3.37 13.32
N LEU A 149 -19.19 -2.68 12.30
CA LEU A 149 -18.85 -1.29 12.03
C LEU A 149 -19.20 -0.38 13.23
N ASN A 150 -20.39 -0.56 13.83
CA ASN A 150 -20.81 0.22 15.00
C ASN A 150 -19.93 -0.05 16.22
N HIS A 151 -19.43 -1.26 16.37
CA HIS A 151 -18.47 -1.60 17.41
C HIS A 151 -17.11 -0.92 17.19
N LEU A 152 -16.58 -1.01 15.96
CA LEU A 152 -15.29 -0.43 15.58
C LEU A 152 -15.26 1.10 15.68
N LYS A 153 -16.35 1.78 15.32
CA LYS A 153 -16.48 3.25 15.43
C LYS A 153 -16.26 3.79 16.85
N LYS A 154 -16.42 2.98 17.87
CA LYS A 154 -16.17 3.38 19.26
C LYS A 154 -14.69 3.46 19.61
N GLN A 155 -13.83 2.83 18.80
CA GLN A 155 -12.41 2.69 19.06
C GLN A 155 -11.52 3.30 17.94
N ILE A 156 -12.03 3.36 16.72
CA ILE A 156 -11.31 3.86 15.55
C ILE A 156 -12.08 5.05 14.98
N PHE A 157 -11.49 6.23 15.08
CA PHE A 157 -12.14 7.49 14.67
C PHE A 157 -11.76 7.93 13.25
N ASP A 158 -10.65 7.42 12.72
CA ASP A 158 -10.23 7.70 11.34
C ASP A 158 -11.10 6.92 10.36
N LYS A 159 -11.79 7.65 9.47
CA LYS A 159 -12.71 7.07 8.49
C LYS A 159 -12.00 6.22 7.43
N GLY A 160 -10.77 6.59 7.09
CA GLY A 160 -9.95 5.85 6.12
C GLY A 160 -9.60 4.46 6.66
N TRP A 161 -9.14 4.37 7.90
CA TRP A 161 -8.88 3.10 8.57
C TRP A 161 -10.14 2.25 8.73
N LEU A 162 -11.26 2.83 9.14
CA LEU A 162 -12.54 2.10 9.22
C LEU A 162 -12.96 1.51 7.87
N ALA A 163 -12.91 2.31 6.81
CA ALA A 163 -13.26 1.86 5.47
C ALA A 163 -12.35 0.69 5.03
N LEU A 164 -11.05 0.81 5.26
CA LEU A 164 -10.06 -0.21 4.91
C LEU A 164 -10.29 -1.51 5.67
N ILE A 165 -10.55 -1.45 6.97
CA ILE A 165 -10.88 -2.62 7.79
C ILE A 165 -12.14 -3.30 7.25
N MET A 166 -13.20 -2.55 7.00
CA MET A 166 -14.47 -3.10 6.53
C MET A 166 -14.38 -3.72 5.14
N GLN A 167 -13.50 -3.24 4.28
CA GLN A 167 -13.21 -3.84 2.98
C GLN A 167 -12.53 -5.21 3.09
N ASN A 168 -11.87 -5.49 4.22
CA ASN A 168 -11.28 -6.80 4.53
C ASN A 168 -12.26 -7.80 5.18
N VAL A 169 -13.48 -7.38 5.48
CA VAL A 169 -14.51 -8.24 6.07
C VAL A 169 -15.34 -8.88 4.96
N GLN A 170 -15.46 -10.19 5.01
CA GLN A 170 -16.35 -10.96 4.13
C GLN A 170 -17.35 -11.76 4.95
N THR A 171 -18.44 -12.15 4.28
CA THR A 171 -19.46 -13.05 4.84
C THR A 171 -19.21 -14.44 4.32
N GLU A 172 -19.12 -15.40 5.20
CA GLU A 172 -19.01 -16.82 4.87
C GLU A 172 -20.28 -17.56 5.26
N ILE A 173 -20.70 -18.49 4.39
CA ILE A 173 -21.81 -19.39 4.68
C ILE A 173 -21.25 -20.61 5.41
N ILE A 174 -21.66 -20.80 6.67
CA ILE A 174 -21.25 -21.95 7.49
C ILE A 174 -22.12 -23.17 7.18
N SER A 175 -23.43 -22.94 6.95
CA SER A 175 -24.39 -23.99 6.66
C SER A 175 -25.47 -23.44 5.72
N GLU A 176 -25.61 -24.07 4.56
CA GLU A 176 -26.68 -23.74 3.59
C GLU A 176 -28.04 -24.18 4.10
N THR A 177 -28.10 -25.29 4.83
CA THR A 177 -29.35 -25.84 5.36
C THR A 177 -29.98 -24.99 6.46
N ASP A 178 -29.11 -24.34 7.28
CA ASP A 178 -29.56 -23.53 8.42
C ASP A 178 -29.47 -22.04 8.15
N ASN A 179 -29.08 -21.61 6.93
CA ASN A 179 -28.79 -20.21 6.56
C ASN A 179 -27.82 -19.53 7.54
N LYS A 180 -26.88 -20.31 8.08
CA LYS A 180 -25.94 -19.81 9.07
C LYS A 180 -24.75 -19.16 8.36
N ILE A 181 -24.55 -17.88 8.67
CA ILE A 181 -23.44 -17.08 8.15
C ILE A 181 -22.52 -16.63 9.30
N THR A 182 -21.28 -16.33 8.97
CA THR A 182 -20.30 -15.68 9.87
C THR A 182 -19.53 -14.61 9.13
N LEU A 183 -18.92 -13.70 9.87
CA LEU A 183 -17.96 -12.77 9.32
C LEU A 183 -16.55 -13.34 9.44
N SER A 184 -15.76 -13.18 8.40
CA SER A 184 -14.34 -13.58 8.38
C SER A 184 -13.48 -12.51 7.69
N TRP A 185 -12.15 -12.65 7.83
CA TRP A 185 -11.20 -11.75 7.19
C TRP A 185 -10.82 -12.27 5.79
N LYS A 186 -10.78 -11.36 4.79
CA LYS A 186 -10.23 -11.66 3.46
C LYS A 186 -8.72 -11.80 3.50
N SER A 187 -8.05 -10.86 4.16
CA SER A 187 -6.61 -10.85 4.36
C SER A 187 -6.25 -11.53 5.69
N ASN A 188 -4.98 -11.86 5.88
CA ASN A 188 -4.47 -12.40 7.14
C ASN A 188 -4.33 -11.31 8.21
N VAL A 189 -5.45 -10.67 8.55
CA VAL A 189 -5.52 -9.52 9.47
C VAL A 189 -4.90 -9.82 10.84
N PRO A 190 -5.14 -10.98 11.47
CA PRO A 190 -4.52 -11.29 12.76
C PRO A 190 -2.99 -11.29 12.71
N MET A 191 -2.40 -11.87 11.67
CA MET A 191 -0.94 -11.88 11.50
C MET A 191 -0.41 -10.47 11.23
N LEU A 192 -1.05 -9.72 10.33
CA LEU A 192 -0.67 -8.34 10.00
C LEU A 192 -0.74 -7.41 11.21
N ALA A 193 -1.75 -7.58 12.07
CA ALA A 193 -1.85 -6.82 13.32
C ALA A 193 -0.79 -7.24 14.33
N LYS A 194 -0.51 -8.54 14.47
CA LYS A 194 0.52 -9.07 15.36
C LYS A 194 1.93 -8.59 15.00
N LYS A 195 2.19 -8.37 13.72
CA LYS A 195 3.49 -7.93 13.18
C LYS A 195 3.57 -6.43 12.90
N MET A 196 2.70 -5.64 13.52
CA MET A 196 2.71 -4.19 13.35
C MET A 196 4.04 -3.54 13.74
N ASP A 197 4.76 -4.09 14.69
CA ASP A 197 6.11 -3.64 15.06
C ASP A 197 7.07 -3.66 13.87
N LYS A 198 6.99 -4.69 13.03
CA LYS A 198 7.79 -4.80 11.81
C LYS A 198 7.26 -3.88 10.69
N VAL A 199 5.94 -3.80 10.53
CA VAL A 199 5.31 -2.91 9.52
C VAL A 199 5.62 -1.44 9.81
N ALA A 200 5.49 -1.02 11.07
CA ALA A 200 5.74 0.34 11.53
C ALA A 200 7.22 0.66 11.71
N GLY A 201 8.08 -0.35 11.74
CA GLY A 201 9.50 -0.21 12.00
C GLY A 201 10.25 0.56 10.91
N GLU A 202 11.38 1.14 11.30
CA GLU A 202 12.34 1.71 10.36
C GLU A 202 12.83 0.65 9.38
N ILE A 203 13.07 1.06 8.14
CA ILE A 203 13.77 0.24 7.15
C ILE A 203 15.21 0.73 6.98
N GLU A 204 16.17 -0.19 7.02
CA GLU A 204 17.56 0.11 6.73
C GLU A 204 17.76 0.16 5.21
N ILE A 205 18.12 1.34 4.72
CA ILE A 205 18.44 1.59 3.31
C ILE A 205 19.67 2.50 3.21
N GLY A 206 20.45 2.31 2.16
CA GLY A 206 21.52 3.22 1.77
C GLY A 206 20.99 4.48 1.07
N LYS A 207 21.88 5.17 0.38
CA LYS A 207 21.49 6.26 -0.54
C LYS A 207 20.99 5.66 -1.84
N ILE A 208 19.84 6.12 -2.29
CA ILE A 208 19.15 5.65 -3.50
C ILE A 208 19.17 6.80 -4.50
N GLU A 209 19.91 6.62 -5.60
CA GLU A 209 20.07 7.64 -6.65
C GLU A 209 18.90 7.67 -7.63
N THR A 210 18.03 6.67 -7.63
CA THR A 210 16.85 6.60 -8.49
C THR A 210 16.00 7.87 -8.33
N PRO A 211 15.61 8.54 -9.42
CA PRO A 211 14.70 9.69 -9.37
C PRO A 211 13.44 9.36 -8.58
N THR A 212 13.13 10.16 -7.59
CA THR A 212 12.08 9.87 -6.62
C THR A 212 11.15 11.07 -6.44
N LEU A 213 9.85 10.83 -6.38
CA LEU A 213 8.84 11.79 -5.99
C LEU A 213 8.18 11.31 -4.69
N LEU A 214 8.13 12.18 -3.69
CA LEU A 214 7.24 12.03 -2.54
C LEU A 214 6.01 12.91 -2.77
N ILE A 215 4.82 12.32 -2.80
CA ILE A 215 3.54 13.03 -2.71
C ILE A 215 3.01 12.85 -1.30
N ARG A 216 2.82 13.93 -0.56
CA ARG A 216 2.41 13.90 0.85
C ARG A 216 1.19 14.79 1.13
N GLY A 217 0.42 14.44 2.15
CA GLY A 217 -0.57 15.34 2.73
C GLY A 217 0.06 16.25 3.79
N ASP A 218 -0.29 17.52 3.80
CA ASP A 218 0.25 18.50 4.75
C ASP A 218 -0.16 18.19 6.21
N SER A 219 -1.29 17.55 6.40
CA SER A 219 -1.87 17.19 7.72
C SER A 219 -1.57 15.76 8.14
N SER A 220 -0.75 15.03 7.40
CA SER A 220 -0.42 13.63 7.70
C SER A 220 0.61 13.50 8.82
N ASP A 221 0.33 12.61 9.78
CA ASP A 221 1.28 12.22 10.82
C ASP A 221 2.41 11.32 10.31
N PHE A 222 2.29 10.79 9.08
CA PHE A 222 3.30 9.91 8.48
C PHE A 222 4.44 10.64 7.80
N THR A 223 4.24 11.89 7.42
CA THR A 223 5.24 12.72 6.72
C THR A 223 5.28 14.10 7.31
N LYS A 224 5.62 14.20 8.60
CA LYS A 224 5.74 15.48 9.30
C LYS A 224 6.83 16.32 8.68
N LYS A 225 6.61 17.63 8.63
CA LYS A 225 7.50 18.57 7.98
C LYS A 225 8.92 18.52 8.55
N GLU A 226 9.05 18.33 9.85
CA GLU A 226 10.32 18.19 10.56
C GLU A 226 11.12 16.93 10.17
N ASP A 227 10.50 15.91 9.60
CA ASP A 227 11.14 14.65 9.21
C ASP A 227 11.52 14.59 7.72
N LEU A 228 11.09 15.56 6.90
CA LEU A 228 11.29 15.52 5.44
C LEU A 228 12.76 15.57 5.01
N TRP A 229 13.67 16.05 5.86
CA TRP A 229 15.10 16.02 5.59
C TRP A 229 15.64 14.60 5.40
N ILE A 230 15.02 13.60 6.04
CA ILE A 230 15.39 12.18 5.93
C ILE A 230 15.23 11.69 4.48
N LEU A 231 14.17 12.13 3.81
CA LEU A 231 13.98 11.81 2.39
C LEU A 231 15.15 12.36 1.55
N LYS A 232 15.53 13.61 1.77
CA LYS A 232 16.63 14.24 1.02
C LYS A 232 17.97 13.58 1.27
N GLU A 233 18.19 13.09 2.49
CA GLU A 233 19.40 12.36 2.83
C GLU A 233 19.49 11.01 2.13
N LYS A 234 18.38 10.24 2.13
CA LYS A 234 18.31 8.90 1.55
C LYS A 234 18.10 8.91 0.04
N PHE A 235 17.38 9.89 -0.49
CA PHE A 235 17.04 10.05 -1.90
C PHE A 235 17.49 11.42 -2.42
N PRO A 236 18.79 11.59 -2.75
CA PRO A 236 19.33 12.89 -3.14
C PRO A 236 18.64 13.47 -4.39
N ASN A 237 18.14 12.62 -5.29
CA ASN A 237 17.43 13.00 -6.50
C ASN A 237 15.90 13.05 -6.31
N SER A 238 15.44 13.43 -5.12
CA SER A 238 14.01 13.48 -4.81
C SER A 238 13.40 14.86 -4.97
N LYS A 239 12.11 14.85 -5.29
CA LYS A 239 11.18 15.99 -5.21
C LYS A 239 10.10 15.71 -4.19
N ILE A 240 9.57 16.76 -3.57
CA ILE A 240 8.48 16.66 -2.60
C ILE A 240 7.33 17.53 -3.09
N GLU A 241 6.17 16.92 -3.27
CA GLU A 241 4.92 17.60 -3.56
C GLU A 241 3.99 17.44 -2.36
N THR A 242 3.63 18.59 -1.77
CA THR A 242 2.72 18.65 -0.62
C THR A 242 1.35 19.06 -1.08
N ILE A 243 0.33 18.27 -0.71
CA ILE A 243 -1.07 18.55 -1.01
C ILE A 243 -1.72 19.13 0.25
N ASP A 244 -2.27 20.33 0.12
CA ASP A 244 -2.88 21.07 1.21
C ASP A 244 -4.21 20.43 1.67
N SER A 245 -4.48 20.58 2.96
CA SER A 245 -5.72 20.06 3.61
C SER A 245 -5.94 18.58 3.31
N CYS A 246 -4.88 17.80 3.42
CA CYS A 246 -4.85 16.41 3.05
C CYS A 246 -4.10 15.58 4.10
N GLY A 247 -4.66 14.43 4.45
CA GLY A 247 -4.06 13.47 5.37
C GLY A 247 -3.30 12.36 4.63
N HIS A 248 -3.29 11.18 5.25
CA HIS A 248 -2.53 10.02 4.78
C HIS A 248 -3.05 9.39 3.48
N TRP A 249 -4.36 9.51 3.22
CA TRP A 249 -5.04 8.89 2.07
C TRP A 249 -5.09 9.84 0.87
N VAL A 250 -3.92 10.32 0.44
CA VAL A 250 -3.76 11.38 -0.57
C VAL A 250 -4.52 11.08 -1.85
N MET A 251 -4.41 9.85 -2.37
CA MET A 251 -5.05 9.41 -3.61
C MET A 251 -6.57 9.27 -3.51
N VAL A 252 -7.11 9.24 -2.29
CA VAL A 252 -8.55 9.16 -2.01
C VAL A 252 -9.10 10.55 -1.66
N GLU A 253 -8.42 11.27 -0.76
CA GLU A 253 -8.86 12.57 -0.25
C GLU A 253 -8.75 13.68 -1.31
N LYS A 254 -7.73 13.62 -2.15
CA LYS A 254 -7.41 14.63 -3.17
C LYS A 254 -7.04 14.00 -4.51
N THR A 255 -7.87 13.11 -5.00
CA THR A 255 -7.61 12.27 -6.19
C THR A 255 -7.14 13.07 -7.40
N ILE A 256 -7.79 14.19 -7.72
CA ILE A 256 -7.45 15.00 -8.91
C ILE A 256 -6.08 15.66 -8.76
N LEU A 257 -5.78 16.24 -7.59
CA LEU A 257 -4.47 16.84 -7.31
C LEU A 257 -3.36 15.79 -7.30
N PHE A 258 -3.62 14.64 -6.69
CA PHE A 258 -2.71 13.50 -6.70
C PHE A 258 -2.37 13.05 -8.13
N LEU A 259 -3.38 12.80 -8.95
CA LEU A 259 -3.19 12.39 -10.35
C LEU A 259 -2.45 13.44 -11.16
N LYS A 260 -2.74 14.73 -10.95
CA LYS A 260 -2.03 15.83 -11.63
C LYS A 260 -0.53 15.79 -11.33
N GLN A 261 -0.14 15.68 -10.06
CA GLN A 261 1.27 15.61 -9.66
C GLN A 261 1.94 14.34 -10.17
N LEU A 262 1.24 13.21 -10.09
CA LEU A 262 1.73 11.94 -10.61
C LEU A 262 2.00 12.02 -12.12
N LEU A 263 1.04 12.48 -12.92
CA LEU A 263 1.17 12.56 -14.37
C LEU A 263 2.29 13.52 -14.80
N LEU A 264 2.41 14.67 -14.16
CA LEU A 264 3.52 15.61 -14.43
C LEU A 264 4.88 14.94 -14.21
N TYR A 265 5.01 14.19 -13.12
CA TYR A 265 6.26 13.48 -12.83
C TYR A 265 6.52 12.32 -13.79
N LEU A 266 5.49 11.64 -14.27
CA LEU A 266 5.59 10.57 -15.26
C LEU A 266 5.81 11.08 -16.70
N GLY A 267 5.77 12.40 -16.93
CA GLY A 267 5.95 13.00 -18.24
C GLY A 267 4.74 12.83 -19.16
N VAL A 268 3.54 12.82 -18.60
CA VAL A 268 2.28 12.83 -19.33
C VAL A 268 1.76 14.27 -19.37
N ASN A 269 1.59 14.80 -20.58
CA ASN A 269 1.08 16.16 -20.84
C ASN A 269 -0.45 16.14 -20.99
#